data_35262dcaf9a455400ee61189abe2542e
#
_entry.id   35262dcaf9a455400ee61189abe2542e
#
_cell.length_a   1.000
_cell.length_b   1.000
_cell.length_c   1.000
_cell.angle_alpha   90.00
_cell.angle_beta   90.00
_cell.angle_gamma   90.00
#
_symmetry.space_group_name_H-M   'P 1'
#
loop_
_entity.id
_entity.type
_entity.pdbx_description
1 polymer ?
#
loop_
_entity_poly.entity_id
_entity_poly.type
_entity_poly.pdbx_seq_one_letter_code
_entity_poly.pdbx_strand_id
1 'polypeptide(L)'
;ISAGTIVSALMSDRMTLRFGAGKVTAISVALTALALFGFSMAPSYWVLILFAVPYGLGAGGVDAALNNYVAIHYESHHMSWLHAMWGIGALTGPYIMGYALNAGQGWSWGYRYISILQIVLTAILIFSLPLWKQRVPQPQSIETEPSADITEQSAAEGLAQEPSREPLGIRGVLAIRGAREILIMFFCYCALEQTAMLWASSYMALGKGIDKTTAAMWASLFCIGITVGRLLSGFVTMKFNDPTMIRMGQVLVLLGV
;
A
#
# COMPACT_ATOMS: atom_id res chain seq x y z
N ILE A 1 -8.55 10.98 8.57
CA ILE A 1 -7.82 10.25 7.51
C ILE A 1 -8.05 8.75 7.69
N SER A 2 -7.57 8.12 8.77
CA SER A 2 -7.59 6.66 8.96
C SER A 2 -8.99 6.03 8.83
N ALA A 3 -10.03 6.66 9.36
CA ALA A 3 -11.40 6.17 9.17
C ALA A 3 -11.82 6.14 7.69
N GLY A 4 -11.48 7.18 6.92
CA GLY A 4 -11.73 7.23 5.48
C GLY A 4 -10.97 6.15 4.72
N THR A 5 -9.70 5.91 5.09
CA THR A 5 -8.87 4.84 4.50
C THR A 5 -9.49 3.45 4.73
N ILE A 6 -9.96 3.17 5.95
CA ILE A 6 -10.62 1.89 6.27
C ILE A 6 -11.90 1.71 5.45
N VAL A 7 -12.76 2.72 5.43
CA VAL A 7 -14.04 2.67 4.69
C VAL A 7 -13.78 2.45 3.20
N SER A 8 -12.85 3.20 2.61
CA SER A 8 -12.52 3.08 1.20
C SER A 8 -11.90 1.72 0.86
N ALA A 9 -11.00 1.21 1.69
CA ALA A 9 -10.41 -0.12 1.50
C ALA A 9 -11.47 -1.23 1.52
N LEU A 10 -12.43 -1.17 2.45
CA LEU A 10 -13.54 -2.14 2.53
C LEU A 10 -14.49 -2.08 1.32
N MET A 11 -14.61 -0.90 0.71
CA MET A 11 -15.45 -0.71 -0.49
C MET A 11 -14.70 -0.96 -1.79
N SER A 12 -13.37 -1.00 -1.75
CA SER A 12 -12.50 -1.03 -2.93
C SER A 12 -12.76 -2.24 -3.81
N ASP A 13 -13.02 -3.41 -3.24
CA ASP A 13 -13.32 -4.63 -3.98
C ASP A 13 -14.56 -4.46 -4.87
N ARG A 14 -15.67 -3.97 -4.31
CA ARG A 14 -16.89 -3.69 -5.06
C ARG A 14 -16.69 -2.64 -6.16
N MET A 15 -15.93 -1.60 -5.84
CA MET A 15 -15.63 -0.53 -6.81
C MET A 15 -14.74 -1.04 -7.94
N THR A 16 -13.75 -1.88 -7.63
CA THR A 16 -12.84 -2.47 -8.61
C THR A 16 -13.57 -3.45 -9.54
N LEU A 17 -14.46 -4.27 -9.01
CA LEU A 17 -15.31 -5.15 -9.82
C LEU A 17 -16.24 -4.35 -10.77
N ARG A 18 -16.79 -3.23 -10.30
CA ARG A 18 -17.75 -2.43 -11.10
C ARG A 18 -17.07 -1.52 -12.12
N PHE A 19 -15.97 -0.88 -11.76
CA PHE A 19 -15.33 0.19 -12.56
C PHE A 19 -13.99 -0.22 -13.17
N GLY A 20 -13.40 -1.32 -12.67
CA GLY A 20 -12.04 -1.76 -13.00
C GLY A 20 -10.97 -1.07 -12.14
N ALA A 21 -9.86 -1.79 -11.87
CA ALA A 21 -8.78 -1.32 -11.00
C ALA A 21 -8.17 0.01 -11.47
N GLY A 22 -7.92 0.18 -12.78
CA GLY A 22 -7.32 1.40 -13.33
C GLY A 22 -8.15 2.66 -13.07
N LYS A 23 -9.48 2.59 -13.25
CA LYS A 23 -10.35 3.75 -13.00
C LYS A 23 -10.43 4.06 -11.51
N VAL A 24 -10.56 3.03 -10.65
CA VAL A 24 -10.58 3.22 -9.19
C VAL A 24 -9.27 3.88 -8.73
N THR A 25 -8.13 3.40 -9.21
CA THR A 25 -6.82 4.00 -8.92
C THR A 25 -6.76 5.46 -9.36
N ALA A 26 -7.14 5.77 -10.61
CA ALA A 26 -7.08 7.14 -11.13
C ALA A 26 -7.99 8.11 -10.35
N ILE A 27 -9.22 7.71 -10.03
CA ILE A 27 -10.16 8.50 -9.23
C ILE A 27 -9.62 8.71 -7.82
N SER A 28 -9.07 7.67 -7.21
CA SER A 28 -8.52 7.71 -5.85
C SER A 28 -7.30 8.64 -5.76
N VAL A 29 -6.40 8.59 -6.74
CA VAL A 29 -5.24 9.49 -6.83
C VAL A 29 -5.69 10.94 -7.09
N ALA A 30 -6.69 11.15 -7.96
CA ALA A 30 -7.28 12.49 -8.18
C ALA A 30 -7.88 13.05 -6.88
N LEU A 31 -8.55 12.23 -6.09
CA LEU A 31 -9.15 12.62 -4.84
C LEU A 31 -8.09 13.02 -3.79
N THR A 32 -6.98 12.28 -3.72
CA THR A 32 -5.85 12.66 -2.85
C THR A 32 -5.16 13.94 -3.33
N ALA A 33 -5.00 14.14 -4.64
CA ALA A 33 -4.45 15.36 -5.22
C ALA A 33 -5.30 16.60 -4.86
N LEU A 34 -6.62 16.49 -5.01
CA LEU A 34 -7.58 17.53 -4.64
C LEU A 34 -7.50 17.85 -3.15
N ALA A 35 -7.43 16.84 -2.31
CA ALA A 35 -7.33 17.01 -0.86
C ALA A 35 -6.01 17.70 -0.45
N LEU A 36 -4.87 17.31 -1.03
CA LEU A 36 -3.58 17.95 -0.78
C LEU A 36 -3.57 19.42 -1.25
N PHE A 37 -4.20 19.69 -2.39
CA PHE A 37 -4.39 21.08 -2.84
C PHE A 37 -5.26 21.85 -1.85
N GLY A 38 -6.35 21.26 -1.36
CA GLY A 38 -7.19 21.85 -0.31
C GLY A 38 -6.41 22.12 0.99
N PHE A 39 -5.52 21.20 1.40
CA PHE A 39 -4.63 21.45 2.54
C PHE A 39 -3.74 22.69 2.30
N SER A 40 -3.21 22.86 1.09
CA SER A 40 -2.36 24.02 0.76
C SER A 40 -3.08 25.36 0.86
N MET A 41 -4.40 25.37 0.78
CA MET A 41 -5.24 26.57 0.83
C MET A 41 -6.01 26.72 2.14
N ALA A 42 -5.87 25.79 3.09
CA ALA A 42 -6.68 25.74 4.29
C ALA A 42 -6.37 26.93 5.23
N PRO A 43 -7.34 27.84 5.50
CA PRO A 43 -7.14 28.97 6.40
C PRO A 43 -7.28 28.58 7.87
N SER A 44 -7.85 27.40 8.16
CA SER A 44 -8.12 26.96 9.52
C SER A 44 -8.03 25.46 9.67
N TYR A 45 -7.89 25.00 10.92
CA TYR A 45 -7.84 23.60 11.28
C TYR A 45 -9.08 22.81 10.83
N TRP A 46 -10.26 23.41 10.88
CA TRP A 46 -11.50 22.76 10.47
C TRP A 46 -11.54 22.44 8.97
N VAL A 47 -10.96 23.32 8.16
CA VAL A 47 -10.84 23.10 6.71
C VAL A 47 -9.86 21.95 6.43
N LEU A 48 -8.78 21.83 7.20
CA LEU A 48 -7.89 20.67 7.12
C LEU A 48 -8.65 19.36 7.44
N ILE A 49 -9.50 19.35 8.48
CA ILE A 49 -10.32 18.18 8.80
C ILE A 49 -11.27 17.84 7.66
N LEU A 50 -11.89 18.83 7.04
CA LEU A 50 -12.79 18.62 5.90
C LEU A 50 -12.06 17.93 4.73
N PHE A 51 -10.89 18.41 4.36
CA PHE A 51 -10.09 17.82 3.29
C PHE A 51 -9.40 16.50 3.70
N ALA A 52 -9.28 16.20 5.00
CA ALA A 52 -8.77 14.91 5.47
C ALA A 52 -9.71 13.73 5.13
N VAL A 53 -11.01 13.99 4.94
CA VAL A 53 -11.98 12.96 4.54
C VAL A 53 -11.70 12.46 3.11
N PRO A 54 -11.72 13.31 2.07
CA PRO A 54 -11.42 12.89 0.71
C PRO A 54 -9.98 12.35 0.59
N TYR A 55 -9.02 12.87 1.35
CA TYR A 55 -7.67 12.31 1.39
C TYR A 55 -7.67 10.86 1.85
N GLY A 56 -8.33 10.55 2.97
CA GLY A 56 -8.40 9.20 3.51
C GLY A 56 -9.13 8.23 2.57
N LEU A 57 -10.24 8.67 1.96
CA LEU A 57 -10.97 7.87 0.99
C LEU A 57 -10.12 7.55 -0.25
N GLY A 58 -9.39 8.51 -0.78
CA GLY A 58 -8.48 8.31 -1.90
C GLY A 58 -7.32 7.39 -1.54
N ALA A 59 -6.66 7.62 -0.40
CA ALA A 59 -5.52 6.82 0.03
C ALA A 59 -5.87 5.33 0.20
N GLY A 60 -7.01 5.02 0.85
CA GLY A 60 -7.44 3.63 1.00
C GLY A 60 -7.87 2.97 -0.31
N GLY A 61 -8.51 3.73 -1.19
CA GLY A 61 -8.94 3.23 -2.49
C GLY A 61 -7.78 2.88 -3.42
N VAL A 62 -6.75 3.73 -3.48
CA VAL A 62 -5.58 3.47 -4.32
C VAL A 62 -4.77 2.29 -3.80
N ASP A 63 -4.55 2.22 -2.49
CA ASP A 63 -3.79 1.14 -1.88
C ASP A 63 -4.43 -0.23 -2.13
N ALA A 64 -5.71 -0.37 -1.80
CA ALA A 64 -6.44 -1.62 -1.99
C ALA A 64 -6.55 -2.02 -3.47
N ALA A 65 -6.83 -1.07 -4.39
CA ALA A 65 -6.99 -1.36 -5.81
C ALA A 65 -5.67 -1.79 -6.47
N LEU A 66 -4.54 -1.13 -6.14
CA LEU A 66 -3.22 -1.47 -6.68
C LEU A 66 -2.72 -2.80 -6.13
N ASN A 67 -2.83 -3.03 -4.82
CA ASN A 67 -2.40 -4.27 -4.21
C ASN A 67 -3.17 -5.47 -4.80
N ASN A 68 -4.50 -5.35 -4.94
CA ASN A 68 -5.32 -6.38 -5.57
C ASN A 68 -4.93 -6.60 -7.05
N TYR A 69 -4.73 -5.53 -7.80
CA TYR A 69 -4.34 -5.64 -9.21
C TYR A 69 -2.98 -6.31 -9.39
N VAL A 70 -1.98 -5.92 -8.58
CA VAL A 70 -0.65 -6.53 -8.63
C VAL A 70 -0.69 -7.99 -8.18
N ALA A 71 -1.45 -8.33 -7.13
CA ALA A 71 -1.58 -9.70 -6.65
C ALA A 71 -2.19 -10.66 -7.69
N ILE A 72 -3.09 -10.15 -8.55
CA ILE A 72 -3.76 -10.99 -9.57
C ILE A 72 -2.94 -11.09 -10.88
N HIS A 73 -2.22 -10.01 -11.26
CA HIS A 73 -1.65 -9.92 -12.61
C HIS A 73 -0.12 -10.00 -12.66
N TYR A 74 0.55 -10.03 -11.49
CA TYR A 74 2.00 -9.98 -11.39
C TYR A 74 2.52 -10.98 -10.36
N GLU A 75 3.81 -11.26 -10.41
CA GLU A 75 4.51 -12.13 -9.46
C GLU A 75 4.79 -11.42 -8.12
N SER A 76 5.06 -12.19 -7.05
CA SER A 76 5.29 -11.69 -5.68
C SER A 76 6.36 -10.60 -5.57
N HIS A 77 7.42 -10.67 -6.39
CA HIS A 77 8.48 -9.67 -6.37
C HIS A 77 8.01 -8.26 -6.79
N HIS A 78 7.02 -8.15 -7.67
CA HIS A 78 6.43 -6.86 -8.04
C HIS A 78 5.67 -6.22 -6.88
N MET A 79 5.04 -7.01 -6.02
CA MET A 79 4.40 -6.53 -4.80
C MET A 79 5.45 -5.93 -3.84
N SER A 80 6.59 -6.57 -3.67
CA SER A 80 7.69 -6.06 -2.85
C SER A 80 8.20 -4.70 -3.37
N TRP A 81 8.36 -4.57 -4.69
CA TRP A 81 8.77 -3.31 -5.31
C TRP A 81 7.72 -2.21 -5.21
N LEU A 82 6.43 -2.55 -5.35
CA LEU A 82 5.33 -1.61 -5.11
C LEU A 82 5.44 -0.99 -3.71
N HIS A 83 5.64 -1.83 -2.70
CA HIS A 83 5.79 -1.35 -1.33
C HIS A 83 7.13 -0.63 -1.08
N ALA A 84 8.20 -0.94 -1.82
CA ALA A 84 9.44 -0.17 -1.78
C ALA A 84 9.23 1.25 -2.32
N MET A 85 8.46 1.43 -3.39
CA MET A 85 8.10 2.75 -3.92
C MET A 85 7.29 3.57 -2.90
N TRP A 86 6.39 2.94 -2.14
CA TRP A 86 5.74 3.59 -1.00
C TRP A 86 6.76 4.12 0.01
N GLY A 87 7.76 3.32 0.38
CA GLY A 87 8.83 3.73 1.29
C GLY A 87 9.64 4.93 0.77
N ILE A 88 9.98 4.95 -0.53
CA ILE A 88 10.66 6.09 -1.17
C ILE A 88 9.78 7.35 -1.07
N GLY A 89 8.47 7.23 -1.32
CA GLY A 89 7.54 8.34 -1.17
C GLY A 89 7.47 8.86 0.27
N ALA A 90 7.43 7.95 1.25
CA ALA A 90 7.39 8.28 2.68
C ALA A 90 8.68 9.01 3.13
N LEU A 91 9.84 8.67 2.56
CA LEU A 91 11.09 9.37 2.80
C LEU A 91 11.13 10.74 2.10
N THR A 92 10.65 10.84 0.87
CA THR A 92 10.74 12.06 0.05
C THR A 92 9.80 13.17 0.55
N GLY A 93 8.62 12.82 1.06
CA GLY A 93 7.62 13.79 1.53
C GLY A 93 8.15 14.79 2.56
N PRO A 94 8.78 14.35 3.67
CA PRO A 94 9.39 15.24 4.65
C PRO A 94 10.47 16.15 4.08
N TYR A 95 11.26 15.71 3.09
CA TYR A 95 12.28 16.57 2.45
C TYR A 95 11.64 17.72 1.65
N ILE A 96 10.56 17.46 0.92
CA ILE A 96 9.80 18.49 0.20
C ILE A 96 9.23 19.50 1.19
N MET A 97 8.65 19.02 2.29
CA MET A 97 8.11 19.88 3.33
C MET A 97 9.23 20.69 4.02
N GLY A 98 10.35 20.06 4.36
CA GLY A 98 11.52 20.71 4.95
C GLY A 98 12.10 21.79 4.04
N TYR A 99 12.17 21.55 2.74
CA TYR A 99 12.60 22.56 1.76
C TYR A 99 11.68 23.79 1.79
N ALA A 100 10.36 23.61 1.74
CA ALA A 100 9.41 24.72 1.78
C ALA A 100 9.50 25.53 3.09
N LEU A 101 9.69 24.85 4.23
CA LEU A 101 9.85 25.50 5.53
C LEU A 101 11.16 26.28 5.63
N ASN A 102 12.29 25.70 5.21
CA ASN A 102 13.60 26.34 5.25
C ASN A 102 13.71 27.53 4.28
N ALA A 103 12.97 27.48 3.14
CA ALA A 103 12.86 28.60 2.22
C ALA A 103 11.93 29.71 2.72
N GLY A 104 11.38 29.63 3.93
CA GLY A 104 10.48 30.63 4.49
C GLY A 104 9.08 30.68 3.87
N GLN A 105 8.73 29.73 3.02
CA GLN A 105 7.46 29.69 2.29
C GLN A 105 6.30 29.18 3.16
N GLY A 106 6.62 28.47 4.25
CA GLY A 106 5.63 27.85 5.13
C GLY A 106 5.08 26.51 4.65
N TRP A 107 4.33 25.83 5.52
CA TRP A 107 3.80 24.48 5.31
C TRP A 107 2.82 24.36 4.13
N SER A 108 2.08 25.43 3.82
CA SER A 108 1.13 25.48 2.70
C SER A 108 1.80 25.21 1.35
N TRP A 109 3.02 25.73 1.15
CA TRP A 109 3.79 25.50 -0.05
C TRP A 109 4.30 24.06 -0.15
N GLY A 110 4.66 23.44 0.96
CA GLY A 110 5.02 22.02 0.98
C GLY A 110 3.88 21.15 0.46
N TYR A 111 2.66 21.35 0.95
CA TYR A 111 1.48 20.65 0.41
C TYR A 111 1.19 20.99 -1.04
N ARG A 112 1.44 22.23 -1.48
CA ARG A 112 1.26 22.65 -2.87
C ARG A 112 2.21 21.91 -3.81
N TYR A 113 3.48 21.78 -3.46
CA TYR A 113 4.45 21.02 -4.24
C TYR A 113 4.05 19.55 -4.39
N ILE A 114 3.68 18.90 -3.29
CA ILE A 114 3.21 17.50 -3.31
C ILE A 114 1.92 17.36 -4.13
N SER A 115 0.99 18.33 -4.02
CA SER A 115 -0.25 18.34 -4.81
C SER A 115 0.01 18.44 -6.31
N ILE A 116 0.96 19.27 -6.75
CA ILE A 116 1.34 19.39 -8.15
C ILE A 116 1.89 18.06 -8.68
N LEU A 117 2.79 17.40 -7.93
CA LEU A 117 3.29 16.08 -8.28
C LEU A 117 2.14 15.06 -8.41
N GLN A 118 1.19 15.11 -7.49
CA GLN A 118 0.04 14.21 -7.49
C GLN A 118 -0.92 14.47 -8.66
N ILE A 119 -1.10 15.74 -9.07
CA ILE A 119 -1.88 16.12 -10.26
C ILE A 119 -1.22 15.58 -11.53
N VAL A 120 0.10 15.73 -11.65
CA VAL A 120 0.86 15.19 -12.78
C VAL A 120 0.72 13.66 -12.82
N LEU A 121 0.86 12.98 -11.68
CA LEU A 121 0.67 11.54 -11.59
C LEU A 121 -0.77 11.13 -11.99
N THR A 122 -1.76 11.88 -11.54
CA THR A 122 -3.17 11.66 -11.93
C THR A 122 -3.35 11.76 -13.45
N ALA A 123 -2.76 12.76 -14.08
CA ALA A 123 -2.80 12.90 -15.54
C ALA A 123 -2.16 11.69 -16.22
N ILE A 124 -0.97 11.28 -15.79
CA ILE A 124 -0.29 10.08 -16.33
C ILE A 124 -1.18 8.84 -16.18
N LEU A 125 -1.82 8.65 -15.02
CA LEU A 125 -2.71 7.52 -14.78
C LEU A 125 -3.93 7.54 -15.71
N ILE A 126 -4.54 8.70 -15.92
CA ILE A 126 -5.68 8.86 -16.85
C ILE A 126 -5.26 8.48 -18.28
N PHE A 127 -4.13 8.97 -18.74
CA PHE A 127 -3.61 8.60 -20.07
C PHE A 127 -3.22 7.12 -20.18
N SER A 128 -2.82 6.49 -19.08
CA SER A 128 -2.48 5.06 -19.05
C SER A 128 -3.68 4.12 -18.97
N LEU A 129 -4.90 4.62 -18.71
CA LEU A 129 -6.09 3.79 -18.55
C LEU A 129 -6.33 2.74 -19.65
N PRO A 130 -6.05 3.01 -20.95
CA PRO A 130 -6.20 2.00 -21.98
C PRO A 130 -5.30 0.79 -21.79
N LEU A 131 -4.11 0.96 -21.19
CA LEU A 131 -3.12 -0.11 -20.98
C LEU A 131 -3.58 -1.12 -19.91
N TRP A 132 -4.43 -0.71 -18.97
CA TRP A 132 -4.94 -1.57 -17.90
C TRP A 132 -5.95 -2.62 -18.38
N LYS A 133 -6.56 -2.42 -19.56
CA LYS A 133 -7.55 -3.32 -20.15
C LYS A 133 -6.94 -4.50 -20.90
N GLN A 134 -5.65 -4.45 -21.23
CA GLN A 134 -5.00 -5.39 -22.15
C GLN A 134 -4.34 -6.61 -21.47
N ARG A 135 -4.34 -6.69 -20.15
CA ARG A 135 -3.70 -7.82 -19.45
C ARG A 135 -4.72 -8.87 -19.05
N VAL A 136 -4.59 -10.03 -19.69
CA VAL A 136 -5.26 -11.26 -19.27
C VAL A 136 -4.59 -11.72 -17.96
N PRO A 137 -5.33 -12.12 -16.93
CA PRO A 137 -4.76 -12.69 -15.71
C PRO A 137 -3.85 -13.85 -16.07
N GLN A 138 -2.60 -13.85 -15.61
CA GLN A 138 -1.78 -15.05 -15.67
C GLN A 138 -2.36 -16.08 -14.71
N PRO A 139 -2.59 -17.35 -15.16
CA PRO A 139 -2.93 -18.42 -14.26
C PRO A 139 -1.78 -18.53 -13.24
N GLN A 140 -2.04 -18.30 -11.98
CA GLN A 140 -1.09 -18.68 -10.94
C GLN A 140 -0.93 -20.20 -11.06
N SER A 141 0.28 -20.64 -11.35
CA SER A 141 0.65 -22.05 -11.28
C SER A 141 0.46 -22.50 -9.84
N ILE A 142 -0.72 -23.03 -9.56
CA ILE A 142 -0.92 -23.86 -8.38
C ILE A 142 -0.08 -25.09 -8.69
N GLU A 143 1.08 -25.23 -8.03
CA GLU A 143 1.79 -26.49 -7.96
C GLU A 143 0.86 -27.49 -7.25
N THR A 144 -0.03 -28.09 -8.03
CA THR A 144 -0.80 -29.26 -7.63
C THR A 144 0.14 -30.44 -7.82
N GLU A 145 0.52 -31.09 -6.74
CA GLU A 145 1.14 -32.42 -6.83
C GLU A 145 0.30 -33.31 -7.75
N PRO A 146 0.93 -34.15 -8.57
CA PRO A 146 0.22 -34.96 -9.55
C PRO A 146 -0.56 -36.07 -8.85
N SER A 147 -1.85 -35.83 -8.59
CA SER A 147 -2.82 -36.87 -8.31
C SER A 147 -3.39 -37.33 -9.64
N ALA A 148 -3.13 -38.60 -9.96
CA ALA A 148 -3.57 -39.27 -11.15
C ALA A 148 -5.07 -39.25 -11.38
N ASP A 149 -5.48 -39.30 -12.66
CA ASP A 149 -6.81 -39.52 -13.21
C ASP A 149 -7.86 -38.40 -13.08
N ILE A 150 -7.75 -37.40 -13.96
CA ILE A 150 -8.94 -36.67 -14.43
C ILE A 150 -8.90 -36.61 -15.96
N THR A 151 -9.90 -37.22 -16.59
CA THR A 151 -10.11 -37.37 -18.03
C THR A 151 -10.20 -35.99 -18.71
N GLU A 152 -9.50 -35.81 -19.84
CA GLU A 152 -9.36 -34.58 -20.63
C GLU A 152 -10.70 -33.91 -21.07
N GLN A 153 -11.81 -34.59 -20.99
CA GLN A 153 -13.11 -34.04 -21.34
C GLN A 153 -13.71 -33.08 -20.30
N SER A 154 -13.31 -33.15 -19.03
CA SER A 154 -13.82 -32.25 -17.99
C SER A 154 -13.11 -30.88 -17.97
N ALA A 155 -11.94 -30.78 -18.63
CA ALA A 155 -11.18 -29.54 -18.68
C ALA A 155 -11.71 -28.53 -19.73
N ALA A 156 -12.38 -29.03 -20.79
CA ALA A 156 -12.90 -28.16 -21.86
C ALA A 156 -14.22 -27.47 -21.52
N GLU A 157 -15.03 -28.05 -20.64
CA GLU A 157 -16.30 -27.44 -20.18
C GLU A 157 -16.10 -26.44 -19.03
N GLY A 158 -14.98 -26.48 -18.31
CA GLY A 158 -14.64 -25.54 -17.22
C GLY A 158 -14.17 -24.16 -17.69
N LEU A 159 -13.84 -23.98 -18.97
CA LEU A 159 -13.31 -22.72 -19.51
C LEU A 159 -14.38 -21.73 -19.99
N ALA A 160 -15.66 -22.08 -19.95
CA ALA A 160 -16.74 -21.28 -20.54
C ALA A 160 -17.57 -20.45 -19.54
N GLN A 161 -17.34 -20.54 -18.25
CA GLN A 161 -18.01 -19.69 -17.26
C GLN A 161 -16.99 -19.18 -16.24
N GLU A 162 -16.51 -17.93 -16.42
CA GLU A 162 -15.99 -17.19 -15.28
C GLU A 162 -17.12 -17.14 -14.23
N PRO A 163 -16.93 -17.74 -13.03
CA PRO A 163 -17.91 -17.57 -11.98
C PRO A 163 -17.98 -16.09 -11.68
N SER A 164 -19.17 -15.50 -11.75
CA SER A 164 -19.43 -14.13 -11.30
C SER A 164 -18.86 -14.00 -9.89
N ARG A 165 -17.68 -13.36 -9.77
CA ARG A 165 -17.01 -13.15 -8.49
C ARG A 165 -17.83 -12.14 -7.70
N GLU A 166 -18.87 -12.63 -7.01
CA GLU A 166 -19.49 -11.81 -5.98
C GLU A 166 -18.44 -11.54 -4.88
N PRO A 167 -18.28 -10.28 -4.48
CA PRO A 167 -17.32 -9.94 -3.43
C PRO A 167 -17.67 -10.67 -2.14
N LEU A 168 -16.76 -11.52 -1.68
CA LEU A 168 -16.88 -12.20 -0.40
C LEU A 168 -16.96 -11.13 0.69
N GLY A 169 -18.10 -10.99 1.36
CA GLY A 169 -18.19 -10.09 2.51
C GLY A 169 -17.22 -10.52 3.63
N ILE A 170 -16.96 -9.64 4.58
CA ILE A 170 -16.02 -9.89 5.71
C ILE A 170 -16.26 -11.25 6.37
N ARG A 171 -17.51 -11.66 6.54
CA ARG A 171 -17.85 -12.98 7.10
C ARG A 171 -17.38 -14.14 6.22
N GLY A 172 -17.46 -14.01 4.91
CA GLY A 172 -16.98 -15.00 3.96
C GLY A 172 -15.45 -15.13 4.01
N VAL A 173 -14.73 -14.00 4.06
CA VAL A 173 -13.26 -13.99 4.21
C VAL A 173 -12.85 -14.65 5.51
N LEU A 174 -13.50 -14.35 6.62
CA LEU A 174 -13.19 -14.93 7.94
C LEU A 174 -13.55 -16.43 8.05
N ALA A 175 -14.36 -16.94 7.14
CA ALA A 175 -14.68 -18.38 7.05
C ALA A 175 -13.61 -19.19 6.30
N ILE A 176 -12.74 -18.53 5.54
CA ILE A 176 -11.62 -19.18 4.85
C ILE A 176 -10.62 -19.69 5.89
N ARG A 177 -10.24 -20.95 5.79
CA ARG A 177 -9.25 -21.57 6.69
C ARG A 177 -7.90 -20.86 6.56
N GLY A 178 -7.31 -20.41 7.68
CA GLY A 178 -6.04 -19.68 7.71
C GLY A 178 -6.17 -18.16 7.54
N ALA A 179 -7.31 -17.64 7.08
CA ALA A 179 -7.47 -16.19 6.87
C ALA A 179 -7.40 -15.39 8.18
N ARG A 180 -7.93 -15.92 9.27
CA ARG A 180 -7.91 -15.27 10.59
C ARG A 180 -6.49 -15.13 11.11
N GLU A 181 -5.70 -16.19 10.99
CA GLU A 181 -4.31 -16.24 11.42
C GLU A 181 -3.45 -15.23 10.62
N ILE A 182 -3.66 -15.15 9.31
CA ILE A 182 -2.97 -14.18 8.44
C ILE A 182 -3.37 -12.76 8.84
N LEU A 183 -4.64 -12.48 9.08
CA LEU A 183 -5.11 -11.15 9.48
C LEU A 183 -4.53 -10.73 10.83
N ILE A 184 -4.48 -11.64 11.82
CA ILE A 184 -3.89 -11.37 13.14
C ILE A 184 -2.39 -11.11 13.00
N MET A 185 -1.67 -11.94 12.23
CA MET A 185 -0.25 -11.78 11.98
C MET A 185 0.05 -10.42 11.33
N PHE A 186 -0.72 -10.05 10.31
CA PHE A 186 -0.57 -8.77 9.62
C PHE A 186 -0.89 -7.58 10.54
N PHE A 187 -1.93 -7.70 11.37
CA PHE A 187 -2.25 -6.69 12.38
C PHE A 187 -1.09 -6.47 13.36
N CYS A 188 -0.52 -7.55 13.91
CA CYS A 188 0.61 -7.47 14.83
C CYS A 188 1.84 -6.84 14.15
N TYR A 189 2.13 -7.22 12.91
CA TYR A 189 3.20 -6.63 12.13
C TYR A 189 2.99 -5.12 11.93
N CYS A 190 1.82 -4.71 11.46
CA CYS A 190 1.50 -3.29 11.27
C CYS A 190 1.55 -2.50 12.58
N ALA A 191 1.09 -3.07 13.70
CA ALA A 191 1.15 -2.43 15.00
C ALA A 191 2.60 -2.18 15.43
N LEU A 192 3.49 -3.15 15.26
CA LEU A 192 4.92 -3.02 15.55
C LEU A 192 5.57 -1.93 14.65
N GLU A 193 5.35 -1.99 13.34
CA GLU A 193 5.89 -1.03 12.39
C GLU A 193 5.44 0.40 12.72
N GLN A 194 4.14 0.61 12.92
CA GLN A 194 3.58 1.92 13.24
C GLN A 194 4.05 2.45 14.60
N THR A 195 4.19 1.59 15.59
CA THR A 195 4.71 1.99 16.90
C THR A 195 6.14 2.50 16.78
N ALA A 196 6.99 1.78 16.06
CA ALA A 196 8.37 2.22 15.83
C ALA A 196 8.42 3.54 15.04
N MET A 197 7.65 3.67 13.96
CA MET A 197 7.62 4.89 13.14
C MET A 197 7.14 6.13 13.90
N LEU A 198 6.12 5.99 14.75
CA LEU A 198 5.51 7.13 15.43
C LEU A 198 6.22 7.51 16.72
N TRP A 199 6.75 6.53 17.46
CA TRP A 199 7.20 6.75 18.83
C TRP A 199 8.71 6.64 19.05
N ALA A 200 9.47 6.04 18.13
CA ALA A 200 10.91 5.82 18.34
C ALA A 200 11.67 7.11 18.64
N SER A 201 11.48 8.17 17.86
CA SER A 201 12.15 9.45 18.08
C SER A 201 11.77 10.08 19.43
N SER A 202 10.47 10.09 19.75
CA SER A 202 9.97 10.63 21.02
C SER A 202 10.48 9.82 22.22
N TYR A 203 10.49 8.50 22.12
CA TYR A 203 11.02 7.62 23.17
C TYR A 203 12.51 7.87 23.41
N MET A 204 13.30 7.97 22.35
CA MET A 204 14.74 8.25 22.47
C MET A 204 15.01 9.63 23.09
N ALA A 205 14.27 10.64 22.65
CA ALA A 205 14.45 12.00 23.15
C ALA A 205 13.94 12.18 24.59
N LEU A 206 12.73 11.73 24.90
CA LEU A 206 12.09 11.97 26.19
C LEU A 206 12.41 10.89 27.21
N GLY A 207 12.52 9.61 26.80
CA GLY A 207 12.75 8.49 27.68
C GLY A 207 14.22 8.19 27.94
N LYS A 208 15.11 8.45 26.97
CA LYS A 208 16.55 8.17 27.05
C LYS A 208 17.40 9.42 27.10
N GLY A 209 16.82 10.63 27.00
CA GLY A 209 17.57 11.89 27.05
C GLY A 209 18.50 12.14 25.86
N ILE A 210 18.29 11.43 24.74
CA ILE A 210 19.09 11.62 23.52
C ILE A 210 18.68 12.93 22.87
N ASP A 211 19.66 13.67 22.34
CA ASP A 211 19.39 14.90 21.59
C ASP A 211 18.32 14.68 20.50
N LYS A 212 17.39 15.64 20.36
CA LYS A 212 16.24 15.53 19.45
C LYS A 212 16.65 15.29 18.00
N THR A 213 17.72 15.94 17.55
CA THR A 213 18.23 15.78 16.18
C THR A 213 18.77 14.37 15.96
N THR A 214 19.56 13.87 16.90
CA THR A 214 20.12 12.52 16.90
C THR A 214 19.02 11.47 16.97
N ALA A 215 18.02 11.65 17.85
CA ALA A 215 16.87 10.77 17.96
C ALA A 215 16.04 10.71 16.65
N ALA A 216 15.81 11.85 16.01
CA ALA A 216 15.12 11.90 14.73
C ALA A 216 15.93 11.22 13.60
N MET A 217 17.26 11.41 13.58
CA MET A 217 18.14 10.76 12.62
C MET A 217 18.12 9.24 12.78
N TRP A 218 18.19 8.70 14.00
CA TRP A 218 18.12 7.27 14.25
C TRP A 218 16.74 6.68 13.91
N ALA A 219 15.65 7.40 14.21
CA ALA A 219 14.31 6.99 13.80
C ALA A 219 14.17 6.93 12.26
N SER A 220 14.84 7.82 11.52
CA SER A 220 14.81 7.79 10.06
C SER A 220 15.53 6.57 9.48
N LEU A 221 16.55 6.03 10.16
CA LEU A 221 17.22 4.79 9.74
C LEU A 221 16.27 3.60 9.72
N PHE A 222 15.27 3.56 10.60
CA PHE A 222 14.24 2.54 10.58
C PHE A 222 13.42 2.59 9.28
N CYS A 223 12.99 3.79 8.85
CA CYS A 223 12.26 3.96 7.60
C CYS A 223 13.12 3.60 6.37
N ILE A 224 14.40 3.95 6.39
CA ILE A 224 15.37 3.55 5.35
C ILE A 224 15.51 2.03 5.32
N GLY A 225 15.65 1.41 6.50
CA GLY A 225 15.74 -0.05 6.62
C GLY A 225 14.53 -0.78 6.04
N ILE A 226 13.31 -0.30 6.34
CA ILE A 226 12.08 -0.86 5.77
C ILE A 226 12.08 -0.72 4.24
N THR A 227 12.43 0.44 3.71
CA THR A 227 12.43 0.72 2.27
C THR A 227 13.44 -0.16 1.53
N VAL A 228 14.67 -0.21 2.04
CA VAL A 228 15.74 -1.05 1.49
C VAL A 228 15.39 -2.53 1.62
N GLY A 229 14.88 -2.96 2.78
CA GLY A 229 14.43 -4.34 3.00
C GLY A 229 13.36 -4.77 2.01
N ARG A 230 12.34 -3.94 1.74
CA ARG A 230 11.29 -4.21 0.74
C ARG A 230 11.87 -4.25 -0.68
N LEU A 231 12.80 -3.36 -1.01
CA LEU A 231 13.47 -3.38 -2.31
C LEU A 231 14.28 -4.67 -2.51
N LEU A 232 15.11 -5.02 -1.53
CA LEU A 232 15.93 -6.23 -1.58
C LEU A 232 15.10 -7.50 -1.55
N SER A 233 14.00 -7.54 -0.78
CA SER A 233 13.11 -8.71 -0.75
C SER A 233 12.54 -9.03 -2.12
N GLY A 234 12.26 -8.03 -2.96
CA GLY A 234 11.84 -8.25 -4.34
C GLY A 234 12.83 -9.05 -5.18
N PHE A 235 14.14 -8.88 -4.97
CA PHE A 235 15.16 -9.67 -5.65
C PHE A 235 15.32 -11.06 -5.01
N VAL A 236 15.17 -11.17 -3.71
CA VAL A 236 15.33 -12.44 -2.98
C VAL A 236 14.16 -13.38 -3.26
N THR A 237 12.92 -12.86 -3.38
CA THR A 237 11.72 -13.64 -3.76
C THR A 237 11.81 -14.25 -5.17
N MET A 238 12.67 -13.73 -6.03
CA MET A 238 12.94 -14.38 -7.33
C MET A 238 13.71 -15.72 -7.20
N LYS A 239 14.34 -15.97 -6.04
CA LYS A 239 15.13 -17.20 -5.79
C LYS A 239 14.53 -18.10 -4.73
N PHE A 240 13.75 -17.55 -3.79
CA PHE A 240 13.18 -18.25 -2.66
C PHE A 240 11.66 -18.15 -2.70
N ASN A 241 10.96 -19.20 -2.28
CA ASN A 241 9.52 -19.23 -2.18
C ASN A 241 9.01 -18.39 -0.99
N ASP A 242 7.75 -17.94 -1.07
CA ASP A 242 7.13 -17.07 -0.07
C ASP A 242 7.19 -17.63 1.37
N PRO A 243 6.93 -18.93 1.66
CA PRO A 243 7.06 -19.48 3.01
C PRO A 243 8.46 -19.34 3.61
N THR A 244 9.51 -19.52 2.79
CA THR A 244 10.90 -19.35 3.24
C THR A 244 11.19 -17.89 3.57
N MET A 245 10.72 -16.98 2.72
CA MET A 245 10.87 -15.53 2.93
C MET A 245 10.20 -15.07 4.24
N ILE A 246 8.98 -15.56 4.51
CA ILE A 246 8.27 -15.25 5.76
C ILE A 246 9.07 -15.73 6.97
N ARG A 247 9.58 -16.96 6.96
CA ARG A 247 10.41 -17.51 8.06
C ARG A 247 11.70 -16.73 8.25
N MET A 248 12.40 -16.37 7.18
CA MET A 248 13.61 -15.55 7.25
C MET A 248 13.31 -14.17 7.86
N GLY A 249 12.21 -13.52 7.43
CA GLY A 249 11.78 -12.23 7.98
C GLY A 249 11.45 -12.33 9.48
N GLN A 250 10.75 -13.36 9.91
CA GLN A 250 10.45 -13.59 11.33
C GLN A 250 11.72 -13.75 12.19
N VAL A 251 12.70 -14.53 11.70
CA VAL A 251 13.97 -14.68 12.40
C VAL A 251 14.74 -13.35 12.49
N LEU A 252 14.78 -12.58 11.38
CA LEU A 252 15.45 -11.28 11.38
C LEU A 252 14.79 -10.29 12.36
N VAL A 253 13.46 -10.27 12.46
CA VAL A 253 12.74 -9.44 13.45
C VAL A 253 13.08 -9.86 14.87
N LEU A 254 13.09 -11.17 15.17
CA LEU A 254 13.46 -11.68 16.50
C LEU A 254 14.91 -11.35 16.91
N LEU A 255 15.82 -11.28 15.94
CA LEU A 255 17.22 -10.93 16.20
C LEU A 255 17.44 -9.41 16.33
N GLY A 256 16.54 -8.60 15.75
CA GLY A 256 16.66 -7.14 15.74
C GLY A 256 15.98 -6.44 16.93
N VAL A 257 15.16 -7.15 17.69
CA VAL A 257 14.46 -6.65 18.90
C VAL A 257 15.22 -7.04 20.15
#